data_6aea60520be7f0636d2942cd3e2c6b0f
#
_entry.id   6aea60520be7f0636d2942cd3e2c6b0f
#
_cell.length_a   1.000
_cell.length_b   1.000
_cell.length_c   1.000
_cell.angle_alpha   90.00
_cell.angle_beta   90.00
_cell.angle_gamma   90.00
#
_symmetry.space_group_name_H-M   'P 1'
#
loop_
_entity.id
_entity.type
_entity.pdbx_description
1 polymer ?
#
loop_
_entity_poly.entity_id
_entity_poly.type
_entity_poly.pdbx_seq_one_letter_code
_entity_poly.pdbx_strand_id
1 'polypeptide(L)'
;MKVTVKAIHFDASEKLLAFINKKAEKLGKHHDDVLEMEVALKVVKPETSMNKETAVKLLCPEHEDLFASKIADTFEEGLDLCIDALKRQLEKKKG
;
A
#
# COMPACT_ATOMS: atom_id res chain seq x y z
N MET A 1 12.36 -2.03 -6.80
CA MET A 1 11.23 -1.10 -6.61
C MET A 1 11.47 -0.23 -5.40
N LYS A 2 11.26 1.05 -5.54
CA LYS A 2 11.40 2.00 -4.44
C LYS A 2 10.13 2.02 -3.60
N VAL A 3 10.27 2.07 -2.27
CA VAL A 3 9.14 2.13 -1.35
C VAL A 3 9.24 3.41 -0.53
N THR A 4 8.17 4.20 -0.54
CA THR A 4 8.07 5.42 0.26
C THR A 4 6.89 5.26 1.21
N VAL A 5 7.12 5.49 2.51
CA VAL A 5 6.07 5.39 3.53
C VAL A 5 5.91 6.74 4.21
N LYS A 6 4.68 7.23 4.25
CA LYS A 6 4.33 8.46 4.94
C LYS A 6 3.30 8.16 6.02
N ALA A 7 3.67 8.32 7.29
CA ALA A 7 2.75 8.19 8.42
C ALA A 7 2.31 9.59 8.81
N ILE A 8 1.00 9.85 8.77
CA ILE A 8 0.45 11.19 9.00
C ILE A 8 0.13 11.35 10.49
N HIS A 9 0.85 12.26 11.15
CA HIS A 9 0.70 12.61 12.57
C HIS A 9 1.05 11.49 13.55
N PHE A 10 1.87 10.52 13.13
CA PHE A 10 2.42 9.49 14.01
C PHE A 10 3.67 8.89 13.37
N ASP A 11 4.42 8.12 14.15
CA ASP A 11 5.60 7.42 13.64
C ASP A 11 5.26 5.94 13.43
N ALA A 12 5.51 5.44 12.22
CA ALA A 12 5.31 4.02 11.95
C ALA A 12 6.38 3.21 12.67
N SER A 13 5.96 2.11 13.32
CA SER A 13 6.88 1.23 14.02
C SER A 13 7.82 0.52 13.03
N GLU A 14 8.98 0.09 13.53
CA GLU A 14 9.91 -0.69 12.72
C GLU A 14 9.26 -1.96 12.20
N LYS A 15 8.43 -2.59 13.02
CA LYS A 15 7.70 -3.80 12.65
C LYS A 15 6.75 -3.54 11.49
N LEU A 16 6.04 -2.42 11.52
CA LEU A 16 5.13 -2.04 10.44
C LEU A 16 5.90 -1.72 9.16
N LEU A 17 7.01 -0.99 9.28
CA LEU A 17 7.85 -0.68 8.12
C LEU A 17 8.42 -1.95 7.50
N ALA A 18 8.86 -2.90 8.31
CA ALA A 18 9.36 -4.19 7.82
C ALA A 18 8.27 -4.97 7.08
N PHE A 19 7.05 -4.94 7.61
CA PHE A 19 5.90 -5.58 6.98
C PHE A 19 5.62 -4.97 5.61
N ILE A 20 5.61 -3.65 5.53
CA ILE A 20 5.37 -2.92 4.29
C ILE A 20 6.45 -3.25 3.25
N ASN A 21 7.72 -3.21 3.66
CA ASN A 21 8.84 -3.51 2.77
C ASN A 21 8.78 -4.94 2.24
N LYS A 22 8.42 -5.89 3.10
CA LYS A 22 8.30 -7.29 2.70
C LYS A 22 7.20 -7.48 1.65
N LYS A 23 6.06 -6.83 1.84
CA LYS A 23 4.95 -6.90 0.88
C LYS A 23 5.32 -6.23 -0.44
N ALA A 24 6.00 -5.09 -0.37
CA ALA A 24 6.45 -4.39 -1.57
C ALA A 24 7.46 -5.22 -2.37
N GLU A 25 8.40 -5.85 -1.69
CA GLU A 25 9.38 -6.71 -2.31
C GLU A 25 8.72 -7.88 -3.04
N LYS A 26 7.74 -8.48 -2.40
CA LYS A 26 6.98 -9.59 -2.99
C LYS A 26 6.21 -9.13 -4.22
N LEU A 27 5.58 -7.96 -4.16
CA LEU A 27 4.87 -7.39 -5.29
C LEU A 27 5.83 -7.11 -6.45
N GLY A 28 7.00 -6.56 -6.17
CA GLY A 28 8.00 -6.24 -7.18
C GLY A 28 8.55 -7.45 -7.92
N LYS A 29 8.59 -8.62 -7.26
CA LYS A 29 9.03 -9.86 -7.90
C LYS A 29 8.07 -10.32 -9.00
N HIS A 30 6.79 -10.03 -8.85
CA HIS A 30 5.76 -10.46 -9.79
C HIS A 30 5.38 -9.37 -10.80
N HIS A 31 5.72 -8.11 -10.49
CA HIS A 31 5.34 -6.97 -11.32
C HIS A 31 6.51 -6.00 -11.42
N ASP A 32 7.48 -6.33 -12.26
CA ASP A 32 8.70 -5.53 -12.43
C ASP A 32 8.48 -4.23 -13.20
N ASP A 33 7.29 -4.04 -13.76
CA ASP A 33 6.90 -2.78 -14.39
C ASP A 33 6.49 -1.69 -13.39
N VAL A 34 6.42 -2.02 -12.10
CA VAL A 34 6.15 -1.03 -11.05
C VAL A 34 7.48 -0.46 -10.55
N LEU A 35 7.66 0.85 -10.69
CA LEU A 35 8.89 1.53 -10.26
C LEU A 35 8.89 1.88 -8.79
N GLU A 36 7.77 2.33 -8.27
CA GLU A 36 7.69 2.82 -6.90
C GLU A 36 6.35 2.48 -6.28
N MET A 37 6.35 2.18 -4.98
CA MET A 37 5.16 2.03 -4.17
C MET A 37 5.15 3.12 -3.11
N GLU A 38 4.16 3.99 -3.15
CA GLU A 38 3.97 5.02 -2.13
C GLU A 38 2.85 4.59 -1.19
N VAL A 39 3.14 4.55 0.10
CA VAL A 39 2.18 4.14 1.13
C VAL A 39 1.92 5.31 2.07
N ALA A 40 0.66 5.67 2.24
CA ALA A 40 0.25 6.68 3.20
C ALA A 40 -0.60 6.02 4.28
N LEU A 41 -0.26 6.30 5.54
CA LEU A 41 -0.93 5.73 6.71
C LEU A 41 -1.54 6.86 7.53
N LYS A 42 -2.82 6.71 7.86
CA LYS A 42 -3.54 7.73 8.61
C LYS A 42 -4.54 7.09 9.56
N VAL A 43 -4.65 7.63 10.77
CA VAL A 43 -5.71 7.25 11.70
C VAL A 43 -6.88 8.21 11.50
N VAL A 44 -8.03 7.67 11.11
CA VAL A 44 -9.27 8.44 10.94
C VAL A 44 -10.22 8.06 12.06
N LYS A 45 -10.87 9.06 12.69
CA LYS A 45 -11.80 8.83 13.80
C LYS A 45 -11.21 7.93 14.90
N PRO A 46 -10.19 8.41 15.65
CA PRO A 46 -9.44 7.53 16.57
C PRO A 46 -10.28 6.86 17.66
N GLU A 47 -11.45 7.37 17.98
CA GLU A 47 -12.35 6.81 18.99
C GLU A 47 -13.20 5.63 18.52
N THR A 48 -13.08 5.24 17.25
CA THR A 48 -13.87 4.14 16.69
C THR A 48 -12.97 2.98 16.25
N SER A 49 -13.58 1.81 16.03
CA SER A 49 -12.89 0.70 15.37
C SER A 49 -12.84 0.97 13.86
N MET A 50 -12.10 0.16 13.11
CA MET A 50 -11.95 0.35 11.66
C MET A 50 -11.50 1.78 11.34
N ASN A 51 -10.46 2.22 12.02
CA ASN A 51 -10.01 3.61 11.91
C ASN A 51 -8.61 3.79 11.32
N LYS A 52 -8.01 2.72 10.80
CA LYS A 52 -6.69 2.78 10.19
C LYS A 52 -6.86 2.84 8.68
N GLU A 53 -6.55 3.98 8.09
CA GLU A 53 -6.62 4.16 6.63
C GLU A 53 -5.25 3.93 6.02
N THR A 54 -5.19 3.05 5.03
CA THR A 54 -4.00 2.79 4.24
C THR A 54 -4.29 3.16 2.79
N ALA A 55 -3.47 4.00 2.21
CA ALA A 55 -3.55 4.35 0.79
C ALA A 55 -2.25 3.94 0.11
N VAL A 56 -2.35 3.28 -1.02
CA VAL A 56 -1.19 2.80 -1.76
C VAL A 56 -1.30 3.26 -3.21
N LYS A 57 -0.22 3.86 -3.69
CA LYS A 57 -0.10 4.28 -5.08
C LYS A 57 1.08 3.55 -5.72
N LEU A 58 0.85 2.97 -6.89
CA LEU A 58 1.91 2.33 -7.66
C LEU A 58 2.25 3.21 -8.85
N LEU A 59 3.53 3.54 -9.01
CA LEU A 59 4.01 4.31 -10.14
C LEU A 59 4.45 3.35 -11.23
N CYS A 60 3.74 3.39 -12.36
CA CYS A 60 3.95 2.48 -13.49
C CYS A 60 4.23 3.32 -14.73
N PRO A 61 5.52 3.49 -15.14
CA PRO A 61 5.87 4.41 -16.22
C PRO A 61 5.21 4.09 -17.57
N GLU A 62 4.93 2.83 -17.82
CA GLU A 62 4.32 2.39 -19.09
C GLU A 62 2.80 2.37 -19.07
N HIS A 63 2.22 2.65 -17.90
CA HIS A 63 0.79 2.61 -17.66
C HIS A 63 0.38 3.80 -16.81
N GLU A 64 -0.91 3.95 -16.60
CA GLU A 64 -1.40 4.91 -15.61
C GLU A 64 -1.01 4.46 -14.21
N ASP A 65 -0.74 5.41 -13.33
CA ASP A 65 -0.51 5.10 -11.92
C ASP A 65 -1.76 4.43 -11.34
N LEU A 66 -1.53 3.45 -10.50
CA LEU A 66 -2.61 2.72 -9.85
C LEU A 66 -2.74 3.16 -8.40
N PHE A 67 -3.96 3.16 -7.90
CA PHE A 67 -4.25 3.64 -6.55
C PHE A 67 -5.30 2.76 -5.90
N ALA A 68 -5.11 2.48 -4.59
CA ALA A 68 -6.12 1.82 -3.76
C ALA A 68 -6.04 2.40 -2.35
N SER A 69 -7.18 2.49 -1.70
CA SER A 69 -7.28 2.97 -0.33
C SER A 69 -8.29 2.12 0.42
N LYS A 70 -7.95 1.72 1.64
CA LYS A 70 -8.80 0.87 2.48
C LYS A 70 -8.72 1.33 3.94
N ILE A 71 -9.83 1.11 4.66
CA ILE A 71 -9.89 1.36 6.09
C ILE A 71 -10.08 0.01 6.78
N ALA A 72 -9.29 -0.23 7.83
CA ALA A 72 -9.32 -1.49 8.57
C ALA A 72 -8.99 -1.23 10.03
N ASP A 73 -9.01 -2.28 10.84
CA ASP A 73 -8.63 -2.18 12.25
C ASP A 73 -7.12 -2.01 12.44
N THR A 74 -6.32 -2.51 11.50
CA THR A 74 -4.87 -2.38 11.53
C THR A 74 -4.36 -1.91 10.18
N PHE A 75 -3.16 -1.31 10.17
CA PHE A 75 -2.52 -0.93 8.93
C PHE A 75 -2.09 -2.14 8.11
N GLU A 76 -1.69 -3.22 8.77
CA GLU A 76 -1.31 -4.47 8.11
C GLU A 76 -2.46 -5.02 7.28
N GLU A 77 -3.65 -5.09 7.89
CA GLU A 77 -4.86 -5.55 7.19
C GLU A 77 -5.20 -4.60 6.03
N GLY A 78 -5.14 -3.29 6.28
CA GLY A 78 -5.41 -2.29 5.25
C GLY A 78 -4.44 -2.41 4.08
N LEU A 79 -3.17 -2.64 4.36
CA LEU A 79 -2.17 -2.82 3.32
C LEU A 79 -2.45 -4.07 2.49
N ASP A 80 -2.77 -5.19 3.13
CA ASP A 80 -3.11 -6.43 2.42
C ASP A 80 -4.30 -6.22 1.48
N LEU A 81 -5.32 -5.53 1.95
CA LEU A 81 -6.50 -5.23 1.12
C LEU A 81 -6.15 -4.34 -0.07
N CYS A 82 -5.32 -3.33 0.16
CA CYS A 82 -4.86 -2.45 -0.92
C CYS A 82 -4.05 -3.22 -1.97
N ILE A 83 -3.14 -4.07 -1.51
CA ILE A 83 -2.29 -4.85 -2.41
C ILE A 83 -3.14 -5.81 -3.24
N ASP A 84 -4.13 -6.48 -2.63
CA ASP A 84 -5.04 -7.35 -3.37
C ASP A 84 -5.78 -6.59 -4.46
N ALA A 85 -6.29 -5.40 -4.15
CA ALA A 85 -6.98 -4.57 -5.12
C ALA A 85 -6.05 -4.14 -6.26
N LEU A 86 -4.81 -3.77 -5.92
CA LEU A 86 -3.82 -3.33 -6.91
C LEU A 86 -3.37 -4.49 -7.80
N LYS A 87 -3.22 -5.69 -7.25
CA LYS A 87 -2.90 -6.87 -8.05
C LYS A 87 -3.96 -7.15 -9.11
N ARG A 88 -5.22 -7.00 -8.73
CA ARG A 88 -6.33 -7.16 -9.68
C ARG A 88 -6.28 -6.13 -10.80
N GLN A 89 -5.93 -4.88 -10.46
CA GLN A 89 -5.79 -3.83 -11.46
C GLN A 89 -4.61 -4.12 -12.41
N LEU A 90 -3.49 -4.59 -11.86
CA LEU A 90 -2.32 -4.96 -12.67
C LEU A 90 -2.62 -6.11 -13.61
N GLU A 91 -3.33 -7.13 -13.14
CA GLU A 91 -3.72 -8.28 -13.96
C GLU A 91 -4.62 -7.87 -15.11
N LYS A 92 -5.57 -6.96 -14.88
CA LYS A 92 -6.45 -6.44 -15.93
C LYS A 92 -5.67 -5.70 -17.01
N LYS A 93 -4.62 -4.97 -16.64
CA LYS A 93 -3.82 -4.22 -17.60
C LYS A 93 -2.93 -5.11 -18.44
N LYS A 94 -2.56 -6.27 -17.94
CA LYS A 94 -1.73 -7.23 -18.67
C LYS A 94 -2.54 -8.14 -19.60
N GLY A 95 -3.82 -8.25 -19.33
CA GLY A 95 -4.71 -9.03 -20.13
C GLY A 95 -5.16 -8.28 -21.35
#